data_40b8b99de34adc1bf9f668ef5494845d
#
_entry.id   40b8b99de34adc1bf9f668ef5494845d
#
_cell.length_a   1.000
_cell.length_b   1.000
_cell.length_c   1.000
_cell.angle_alpha   90.00
_cell.angle_beta   90.00
_cell.angle_gamma   90.00
#
_symmetry.space_group_name_H-M   'P 1'
#
loop_
_entity.id
_entity.type
_entity.pdbx_description
1 polymer ?
#
loop_
_entity_poly.entity_id
_entity_poly.type
_entity_poly.pdbx_seq_one_letter_code
_entity_poly.pdbx_strand_id
1 'polypeptide(L)'
;SQEETGYGALMASADLLRQDPGLRIVVTAPSQATVATLFAHASAALADTPERLAGLTYVSPDRAAQGDVQADLLLVDEAAAIPTPLLEAILANHSRIVFATTEHGYEGTGRGFHLRFKRVLDRQTPDWQELHLAEPIRWSRHDPLEPLIFRLLGLNADIVAPAPPKAPSWRRLAQ
;
A
#
# COMPACT_ATOMS: atom_id res chain seq x y z
N SER A 1 10.88 4.17 -0.64
CA SER A 1 10.21 4.77 -1.82
C SER A 1 9.02 3.92 -2.22
N GLN A 2 8.11 4.46 -3.04
CA GLN A 2 6.91 3.76 -3.54
C GLN A 2 7.23 2.39 -4.16
N GLU A 3 8.34 2.31 -4.90
CA GLU A 3 8.77 1.07 -5.55
C GLU A 3 9.29 -0.01 -4.58
N GLU A 4 9.68 0.35 -3.37
CA GLU A 4 10.35 -0.59 -2.45
C GLU A 4 9.38 -1.46 -1.68
N THR A 5 8.22 -0.93 -1.29
CA THR A 5 7.21 -1.70 -0.54
C THR A 5 6.56 -2.74 -1.45
N GLY A 6 6.19 -2.35 -2.68
CA GLY A 6 5.69 -3.26 -3.71
C GLY A 6 6.74 -4.31 -4.08
N TYR A 7 8.01 -3.92 -4.20
CA TYR A 7 9.12 -4.83 -4.49
C TYR A 7 9.30 -5.92 -3.41
N GLY A 8 9.26 -5.57 -2.13
CA GLY A 8 9.37 -6.56 -1.05
C GLY A 8 8.25 -7.60 -1.06
N ALA A 9 7.00 -7.16 -1.24
CA ALA A 9 5.84 -8.05 -1.36
C ALA A 9 5.95 -8.95 -2.60
N LEU A 10 6.48 -8.41 -3.70
CA LEU A 10 6.69 -9.17 -4.92
C LEU A 10 7.78 -10.23 -4.78
N MET A 11 8.92 -9.91 -4.17
CA MET A 11 10.00 -10.89 -3.98
C MET A 11 9.52 -12.06 -3.13
N ALA A 12 8.76 -11.78 -2.06
CA ALA A 12 8.10 -12.82 -1.27
C ALA A 12 7.12 -13.65 -2.12
N SER A 13 6.40 -13.01 -3.03
CA SER A 13 5.48 -13.70 -3.96
C SER A 13 6.19 -14.60 -4.96
N ALA A 14 7.34 -14.17 -5.50
CA ALA A 14 8.16 -14.99 -6.39
C ALA A 14 8.68 -16.24 -5.65
N ASP A 15 9.10 -16.10 -4.40
CA ASP A 15 9.52 -17.24 -3.58
C ASP A 15 8.38 -18.20 -3.28
N LEU A 16 7.17 -17.69 -3.01
CA LEU A 16 5.98 -18.52 -2.84
C LEU A 16 5.63 -19.29 -4.11
N LEU A 17 5.69 -18.65 -5.28
CA LEU A 17 5.44 -19.28 -6.58
C LEU A 17 6.49 -20.36 -6.91
N ARG A 18 7.74 -20.21 -6.46
CA ARG A 18 8.74 -21.27 -6.59
C ARG A 18 8.40 -22.50 -5.76
N GLN A 19 7.88 -22.28 -4.54
CA GLN A 19 7.56 -23.36 -3.61
C GLN A 19 6.26 -24.09 -3.99
N ASP A 20 5.25 -23.35 -4.46
CA ASP A 20 3.95 -23.90 -4.83
C ASP A 20 3.58 -23.53 -6.28
N PRO A 21 3.67 -24.51 -7.20
CA PRO A 21 3.32 -24.29 -8.62
C PRO A 21 1.85 -24.00 -8.88
N GLY A 22 0.97 -24.40 -7.95
CA GLY A 22 -0.47 -24.22 -8.09
C GLY A 22 -0.99 -22.89 -7.55
N LEU A 23 -0.11 -22.12 -6.89
CA LEU A 23 -0.49 -20.87 -6.24
C LEU A 23 -0.89 -19.80 -7.28
N ARG A 24 -2.01 -19.12 -7.00
CA ARG A 24 -2.53 -18.03 -7.81
C ARG A 24 -2.39 -16.73 -7.04
N ILE A 25 -1.46 -15.89 -7.46
CA ILE A 25 -1.24 -14.57 -6.90
C ILE A 25 -1.81 -13.54 -7.85
N VAL A 26 -2.74 -12.75 -7.36
CA VAL A 26 -3.32 -11.64 -8.11
C VAL A 26 -2.75 -10.33 -7.58
N VAL A 27 -2.33 -9.47 -8.48
CA VAL A 27 -1.87 -8.12 -8.17
C VAL A 27 -2.92 -7.13 -8.65
N THR A 28 -3.27 -6.17 -7.81
CA THR A 28 -4.07 -5.01 -8.18
C THR A 28 -3.38 -3.72 -7.78
N ALA A 29 -3.55 -2.69 -8.57
CA ALA A 29 -2.95 -1.36 -8.36
C ALA A 29 -3.80 -0.31 -9.11
N PRO A 30 -3.61 0.99 -8.86
CA PRO A 30 -4.37 2.06 -9.49
C PRO A 30 -4.39 1.98 -11.03
N SER A 31 -3.29 1.51 -11.63
CA SER A 31 -3.22 1.26 -13.07
C SER A 31 -2.28 0.10 -13.41
N GLN A 32 -2.46 -0.49 -14.60
CA GLN A 32 -1.56 -1.53 -15.08
C GLN A 32 -0.13 -1.01 -15.30
N ALA A 33 0.04 0.26 -15.64
CA ALA A 33 1.36 0.86 -15.80
C ALA A 33 2.16 0.86 -14.50
N THR A 34 1.50 1.04 -13.36
CA THR A 34 2.12 1.02 -12.03
C THR A 34 2.79 -0.32 -11.75
N VAL A 35 2.18 -1.42 -12.18
CA VAL A 35 2.70 -2.78 -11.93
C VAL A 35 3.65 -3.31 -13.01
N ALA A 36 3.85 -2.59 -14.10
CA ALA A 36 4.72 -3.07 -15.19
C ALA A 36 6.14 -3.35 -14.72
N THR A 37 6.73 -2.46 -13.92
CA THR A 37 8.05 -2.63 -13.31
C THR A 37 8.07 -3.83 -12.36
N LEU A 38 6.99 -3.99 -11.60
CA LEU A 38 6.81 -5.09 -10.66
C LEU A 38 6.81 -6.44 -11.39
N PHE A 39 6.08 -6.57 -12.50
CA PHE A 39 6.08 -7.78 -13.33
C PHE A 39 7.45 -8.05 -13.99
N ALA A 40 8.17 -7.01 -14.41
CA ALA A 40 9.53 -7.16 -14.94
C ALA A 40 10.48 -7.74 -13.88
N HIS A 41 10.40 -7.27 -12.64
CA HIS A 41 11.18 -7.82 -11.53
C HIS A 41 10.78 -9.26 -11.18
N ALA A 42 9.48 -9.58 -11.19
CA ALA A 42 9.01 -10.96 -11.00
C ALA A 42 9.56 -11.90 -12.08
N SER A 43 9.50 -11.46 -13.34
CA SER A 43 10.06 -12.22 -14.45
C SER A 43 11.56 -12.46 -14.30
N ALA A 44 12.33 -11.45 -13.87
CA ALA A 44 13.75 -11.59 -13.60
C ALA A 44 14.01 -12.53 -12.40
N ALA A 45 13.24 -12.42 -11.34
CA ALA A 45 13.35 -13.28 -10.17
C ALA A 45 13.02 -14.74 -10.47
N LEU A 46 12.10 -15.01 -11.41
CA LEU A 46 11.67 -16.35 -11.82
C LEU A 46 12.34 -16.81 -13.14
N ALA A 47 13.47 -16.22 -13.52
CA ALA A 47 14.14 -16.54 -14.78
C ALA A 47 14.56 -18.01 -14.89
N ASP A 48 14.82 -18.68 -13.78
CA ASP A 48 15.12 -20.11 -13.66
C ASP A 48 13.86 -21.00 -13.73
N THR A 49 12.68 -20.46 -13.50
CA THR A 49 11.39 -21.15 -13.48
C THR A 49 10.30 -20.30 -14.15
N PRO A 50 10.45 -19.95 -15.45
CA PRO A 50 9.59 -18.95 -16.11
C PRO A 50 8.12 -19.38 -16.20
N GLU A 51 7.82 -20.67 -16.17
CA GLU A 51 6.45 -21.21 -16.13
C GLU A 51 5.69 -20.79 -14.86
N ARG A 52 6.39 -20.45 -13.78
CA ARG A 52 5.78 -20.00 -12.52
C ARG A 52 5.18 -18.61 -12.64
N LEU A 53 5.64 -17.81 -13.61
CA LEU A 53 5.09 -16.48 -13.83
C LEU A 53 3.61 -16.51 -14.22
N ALA A 54 3.13 -17.61 -14.79
CA ALA A 54 1.70 -17.82 -15.08
C ALA A 54 0.81 -17.77 -13.82
N GLY A 55 1.37 -18.05 -12.64
CA GLY A 55 0.68 -17.91 -11.35
C GLY A 55 0.52 -16.47 -10.86
N LEU A 56 1.15 -15.50 -11.53
CA LEU A 56 1.07 -14.09 -11.19
C LEU A 56 0.25 -13.35 -12.25
N THR A 57 -0.86 -12.73 -11.86
CA THR A 57 -1.75 -12.02 -12.78
C THR A 57 -2.14 -10.65 -12.25
N TYR A 58 -2.44 -9.70 -13.14
CA TYR A 58 -2.96 -8.39 -12.79
C TYR A 58 -4.47 -8.33 -13.05
N VAL A 59 -5.20 -7.69 -12.14
CA VAL A 59 -6.59 -7.26 -12.35
C VAL A 59 -6.76 -5.83 -11.87
N SER A 60 -7.70 -5.09 -12.47
CA SER A 60 -8.02 -3.74 -12.00
C SER A 60 -8.67 -3.79 -10.60
N PRO A 61 -8.60 -2.70 -9.80
CA PRO A 61 -9.24 -2.64 -8.49
C PRO A 61 -10.75 -2.89 -8.53
N ASP A 62 -11.44 -2.37 -9.56
CA ASP A 62 -12.87 -2.61 -9.75
C ASP A 62 -13.17 -4.10 -9.95
N ARG A 63 -12.34 -4.79 -10.71
CA ARG A 63 -12.48 -6.23 -10.95
C ARG A 63 -12.19 -7.03 -9.69
N ALA A 64 -11.14 -6.68 -8.94
CA ALA A 64 -10.82 -7.31 -7.67
C ALA A 64 -11.96 -7.15 -6.65
N ALA A 65 -12.63 -5.98 -6.67
CA ALA A 65 -13.76 -5.68 -5.77
C ALA A 65 -15.04 -6.47 -6.08
N GLN A 66 -15.19 -7.04 -7.29
CA GLN A 66 -16.39 -7.80 -7.69
C GLN A 66 -16.49 -9.19 -7.04
N GLY A 67 -15.38 -9.72 -6.50
CA GLY A 67 -15.35 -10.99 -5.78
C GLY A 67 -15.40 -12.26 -6.65
N ASP A 68 -15.34 -12.13 -7.98
CA ASP A 68 -15.29 -13.25 -8.92
C ASP A 68 -13.85 -13.67 -9.29
N VAL A 69 -12.86 -12.95 -8.79
CA VAL A 69 -11.44 -13.21 -9.00
C VAL A 69 -10.97 -14.29 -8.05
N GLN A 70 -10.52 -15.42 -8.61
CA GLN A 70 -9.94 -16.50 -7.83
C GLN A 70 -8.47 -16.24 -7.55
N ALA A 71 -8.14 -15.96 -6.30
CA ALA A 71 -6.78 -15.72 -5.82
C ALA A 71 -6.53 -16.47 -4.51
N ASP A 72 -5.37 -17.09 -4.40
CA ASP A 72 -4.90 -17.66 -3.14
C ASP A 72 -4.20 -16.58 -2.28
N LEU A 73 -3.66 -15.56 -2.96
CA LEU A 73 -3.13 -14.34 -2.36
C LEU A 73 -3.43 -13.14 -3.27
N LEU A 74 -3.92 -12.06 -2.71
CA LEU A 74 -4.12 -10.77 -3.40
C LEU A 74 -3.11 -9.75 -2.89
N LEU A 75 -2.35 -9.15 -3.80
CA LEU A 75 -1.46 -8.03 -3.52
C LEU A 75 -2.13 -6.74 -4.01
N VAL A 76 -2.28 -5.78 -3.13
CA VAL A 76 -2.80 -4.45 -3.44
C VAL A 76 -1.65 -3.46 -3.35
N ASP A 77 -1.11 -3.08 -4.50
CA ASP A 77 -0.01 -2.12 -4.57
C ASP A 77 -0.52 -0.68 -4.68
N GLU A 78 0.22 0.26 -4.11
CA GLU A 78 -0.20 1.67 -4.01
C GLU A 78 -1.63 1.84 -3.44
N ALA A 79 -1.97 1.10 -2.40
CA ALA A 79 -3.32 1.08 -1.83
C ALA A 79 -3.87 2.48 -1.49
N ALA A 80 -3.00 3.42 -1.09
CA ALA A 80 -3.40 4.81 -0.79
C ALA A 80 -3.99 5.57 -1.99
N ALA A 81 -3.69 5.14 -3.21
CA ALA A 81 -4.21 5.73 -4.45
C ALA A 81 -5.51 5.07 -4.93
N ILE A 82 -5.96 3.98 -4.28
CA ILE A 82 -7.22 3.30 -4.59
C ILE A 82 -8.33 3.84 -3.67
N PRO A 83 -9.53 4.15 -4.19
CA PRO A 83 -10.64 4.60 -3.38
C PRO A 83 -10.98 3.64 -2.24
N THR A 84 -11.15 4.16 -1.01
CA THR A 84 -11.44 3.36 0.18
C THR A 84 -12.63 2.39 0.01
N PRO A 85 -13.76 2.78 -0.63
CA PRO A 85 -14.86 1.83 -0.85
C PRO A 85 -14.48 0.61 -1.69
N LEU A 86 -13.58 0.76 -2.67
CA LEU A 86 -13.08 -0.39 -3.44
C LEU A 86 -12.18 -1.28 -2.57
N LEU A 87 -11.33 -0.69 -1.72
CA LEU A 87 -10.51 -1.46 -0.79
C LEU A 87 -11.35 -2.22 0.24
N GLU A 88 -12.43 -1.62 0.72
CA GLU A 88 -13.38 -2.30 1.62
C GLU A 88 -14.08 -3.48 0.93
N ALA A 89 -14.47 -3.32 -0.34
CA ALA A 89 -15.07 -4.40 -1.13
C ALA A 89 -14.03 -5.52 -1.42
N ILE A 90 -12.78 -5.15 -1.75
CA ILE A 90 -11.67 -6.11 -1.90
C ILE A 90 -11.47 -6.90 -0.60
N LEU A 91 -11.42 -6.21 0.54
CA LEU A 91 -11.23 -6.82 1.85
C LEU A 91 -12.36 -7.80 2.20
N ALA A 92 -13.59 -7.50 1.82
CA ALA A 92 -14.75 -8.36 2.07
C ALA A 92 -14.77 -9.63 1.21
N ASN A 93 -14.14 -9.59 0.02
CA ASN A 93 -14.22 -10.66 -0.98
C ASN A 93 -12.99 -11.59 -1.02
N HIS A 94 -11.90 -11.24 -0.35
CA HIS A 94 -10.67 -12.03 -0.38
C HIS A 94 -10.18 -12.34 1.04
N SER A 95 -9.72 -13.56 1.26
CA SER A 95 -9.31 -14.04 2.59
C SER A 95 -7.84 -13.81 2.94
N ARG A 96 -6.99 -13.61 1.93
CA ARG A 96 -5.54 -13.38 2.11
C ARG A 96 -5.13 -12.20 1.25
N ILE A 97 -4.84 -11.08 1.89
CA ILE A 97 -4.53 -9.83 1.22
C ILE A 97 -3.29 -9.20 1.85
N VAL A 98 -2.44 -8.67 1.01
CA VAL A 98 -1.34 -7.77 1.40
C VAL A 98 -1.61 -6.40 0.79
N PHE A 99 -1.73 -5.37 1.61
CA PHE A 99 -1.79 -3.98 1.18
C PHE A 99 -0.41 -3.36 1.28
N ALA A 100 0.12 -2.91 0.16
CA ALA A 100 1.37 -2.17 0.08
C ALA A 100 1.07 -0.68 -0.14
N THR A 101 1.66 0.18 0.65
CA THR A 101 1.53 1.63 0.50
C THR A 101 2.72 2.34 1.09
N THR A 102 3.00 3.55 0.62
CA THR A 102 4.04 4.41 1.20
C THR A 102 3.41 5.42 2.15
N GLU A 103 4.07 5.66 3.27
CA GLU A 103 3.65 6.70 4.23
C GLU A 103 3.98 8.12 3.73
N HIS A 104 5.04 8.24 2.94
CA HIS A 104 5.59 9.50 2.45
C HIS A 104 5.33 9.64 0.95
N GLY A 105 4.12 9.98 0.57
CA GLY A 105 3.78 10.26 -0.81
C GLY A 105 2.79 11.41 -0.91
N TYR A 106 3.05 12.34 -1.80
CA TYR A 106 2.21 13.45 -2.24
C TYR A 106 1.22 14.04 -1.22
N GLU A 107 1.57 15.20 -0.64
CA GLU A 107 0.65 16.14 0.00
C GLU A 107 -0.22 15.61 1.16
N GLY A 108 0.31 14.76 2.04
CA GLY A 108 -0.43 14.33 3.24
C GLY A 108 -1.55 13.31 2.99
N THR A 109 -1.79 12.89 1.75
CA THR A 109 -2.85 11.92 1.41
C THR A 109 -2.57 10.52 1.96
N GLY A 110 -1.30 10.08 1.94
CA GLY A 110 -0.91 8.76 2.46
C GLY A 110 -1.16 8.60 3.95
N ARG A 111 -0.87 9.62 4.77
CA ARG A 111 -1.10 9.57 6.23
C ARG A 111 -2.58 9.58 6.58
N GLY A 112 -3.36 10.39 5.88
CA GLY A 112 -4.82 10.42 6.05
C GLY A 112 -5.49 9.12 5.60
N PHE A 113 -4.98 8.49 4.54
CA PHE A 113 -5.40 7.16 4.09
C PHE A 113 -5.09 6.11 5.16
N HIS A 114 -3.83 6.04 5.61
CA HIS A 114 -3.39 5.07 6.62
C HIS A 114 -4.28 5.09 7.86
N LEU A 115 -4.54 6.27 8.43
CA LEU A 115 -5.39 6.41 9.61
C LEU A 115 -6.85 5.99 9.37
N ARG A 116 -7.42 6.27 8.20
CA ARG A 116 -8.79 5.89 7.87
C ARG A 116 -8.91 4.39 7.58
N PHE A 117 -7.99 3.86 6.76
CA PHE A 117 -8.03 2.46 6.37
C PHE A 117 -7.68 1.53 7.53
N LYS A 118 -6.76 1.93 8.42
CA LYS A 118 -6.47 1.20 9.66
C LYS A 118 -7.74 0.96 10.48
N ARG A 119 -8.62 1.95 10.62
CA ARG A 119 -9.91 1.78 11.31
C ARG A 119 -10.84 0.75 10.63
N VAL A 120 -10.75 0.63 9.31
CA VAL A 120 -11.49 -0.39 8.57
C VAL A 120 -10.92 -1.77 8.88
N LEU A 121 -9.60 -1.92 8.84
CA LEU A 121 -8.90 -3.16 9.17
C LEU A 121 -9.18 -3.60 10.62
N ASP A 122 -9.06 -2.69 11.59
CA ASP A 122 -9.34 -2.97 13.02
C ASP A 122 -10.77 -3.49 13.24
N ARG A 123 -11.71 -3.03 12.42
CA ARG A 123 -13.12 -3.43 12.52
C ARG A 123 -13.43 -4.73 11.78
N GLN A 124 -12.86 -4.94 10.61
CA GLN A 124 -13.22 -6.06 9.73
C GLN A 124 -12.28 -7.25 9.84
N THR A 125 -11.01 -7.01 10.18
CA THR A 125 -9.95 -8.01 10.26
C THR A 125 -9.06 -7.75 11.48
N PRO A 126 -9.54 -7.99 12.71
CA PRO A 126 -8.84 -7.60 13.94
C PRO A 126 -7.45 -8.23 14.10
N ASP A 127 -7.17 -9.33 13.42
CA ASP A 127 -5.87 -10.03 13.46
C ASP A 127 -4.88 -9.55 12.36
N TRP A 128 -5.17 -8.43 11.68
CA TRP A 128 -4.25 -7.89 10.69
C TRP A 128 -2.91 -7.46 11.33
N GLN A 129 -1.85 -7.53 10.54
CA GLN A 129 -0.51 -7.17 10.98
C GLN A 129 0.07 -6.08 10.08
N GLU A 130 0.79 -5.16 10.68
CA GLU A 130 1.51 -4.09 10.00
C GLU A 130 2.98 -4.37 9.99
N LEU A 131 3.60 -4.28 8.82
CA LEU A 131 5.04 -4.42 8.61
C LEU A 131 5.60 -3.11 8.04
N HIS A 132 6.56 -2.54 8.74
CA HIS A 132 7.30 -1.36 8.28
C HIS A 132 8.61 -1.79 7.63
N LEU A 133 8.78 -1.48 6.35
CA LEU A 133 10.04 -1.63 5.65
C LEU A 133 10.84 -0.33 5.82
N ALA A 134 11.72 -0.31 6.82
CA ALA A 134 12.47 0.89 7.19
C ALA A 134 13.79 1.05 6.42
N GLU A 135 14.24 0.01 5.71
CA GLU A 135 15.52 0.03 4.98
C GLU A 135 15.27 0.18 3.48
N PRO A 136 15.74 1.27 2.86
CA PRO A 136 15.67 1.43 1.42
C PRO A 136 16.57 0.40 0.73
N ILE A 137 16.01 -0.35 -0.21
CA ILE A 137 16.74 -1.40 -0.96
C ILE A 137 17.72 -0.78 -1.96
N ARG A 138 17.46 0.44 -2.44
CA ARG A 138 18.26 1.13 -3.48
C ARG A 138 19.41 1.97 -2.95
N TRP A 139 19.40 2.36 -1.68
CA TRP A 139 20.37 3.27 -1.09
C TRP A 139 21.09 2.59 0.07
N SER A 140 22.35 2.91 0.28
CA SER A 140 23.07 2.40 1.44
C SER A 140 22.43 2.94 2.73
N ARG A 141 22.49 2.19 3.82
CA ARG A 141 22.00 2.57 5.17
C ARG A 141 22.41 3.96 5.64
N HIS A 142 23.37 4.61 4.97
CA HIS A 142 23.98 5.89 5.34
C HIS A 142 23.94 6.89 4.18
N ASP A 143 22.95 6.79 3.27
CA ASP A 143 22.81 7.80 2.21
C ASP A 143 22.30 9.13 2.81
N PRO A 144 23.11 10.19 2.79
CA PRO A 144 22.73 11.50 3.34
C PRO A 144 21.68 12.23 2.47
N LEU A 145 21.44 11.76 1.25
CA LEU A 145 20.59 12.45 0.29
C LEU A 145 19.10 12.31 0.64
N GLU A 146 18.65 11.14 1.07
CA GLU A 146 17.26 10.91 1.43
C GLU A 146 16.81 11.78 2.62
N PRO A 147 17.51 11.81 3.77
CA PRO A 147 17.16 12.72 4.87
C PRO A 147 17.21 14.20 4.47
N LEU A 148 18.13 14.57 3.56
CA LEU A 148 18.24 15.93 3.06
C LEU A 148 17.01 16.29 2.21
N ILE A 149 16.58 15.43 1.29
CA ILE A 149 15.41 15.64 0.45
C ILE A 149 14.15 15.71 1.32
N PHE A 150 13.97 14.80 2.29
CA PHE A 150 12.83 14.84 3.23
C PHE A 150 12.76 16.17 4.01
N ARG A 151 13.91 16.68 4.45
CA ARG A 151 13.98 17.98 5.13
C ARG A 151 13.69 19.15 4.19
N LEU A 152 14.25 19.15 2.99
CA LEU A 152 14.05 20.23 1.99
C LEU A 152 12.60 20.31 1.52
N LEU A 153 11.94 19.17 1.34
CA LEU A 153 10.56 19.10 0.88
C LEU A 153 9.54 19.14 2.04
N GLY A 154 10.00 19.17 3.30
CA GLY A 154 9.12 19.21 4.47
C GLY A 154 8.27 17.94 4.65
N LEU A 155 8.68 16.82 4.05
CA LEU A 155 7.92 15.55 4.07
C LEU A 155 7.82 14.93 5.48
N ASN A 156 8.69 15.36 6.40
CA ASN A 156 8.68 14.97 7.82
C ASN A 156 7.95 15.98 8.72
N ALA A 157 7.33 17.01 8.13
CA ALA A 157 6.59 17.98 8.92
C ALA A 157 5.34 17.33 9.51
N ASP A 158 5.28 17.26 10.83
CA ASP A 158 4.06 16.90 11.53
C ASP A 158 2.98 17.95 11.26
N ILE A 159 1.81 17.53 10.82
CA ILE A 159 0.65 18.40 10.75
C ILE A 159 0.26 18.70 12.20
N VAL A 160 0.70 19.85 12.71
CA VAL A 160 0.20 20.38 13.99
C VAL A 160 -1.27 20.69 13.75
N ALA A 161 -2.17 19.93 14.38
CA ALA A 161 -3.58 20.24 14.32
C ALA A 161 -3.77 21.69 14.81
N PRO A 162 -4.47 22.55 14.06
CA PRO A 162 -4.75 23.92 14.53
C PRO A 162 -5.47 23.83 15.88
N ALA A 163 -5.03 24.66 16.81
CA ALA A 163 -5.70 24.75 18.12
C ALA A 163 -7.20 24.96 17.90
N PRO A 164 -8.08 24.28 18.64
CA PRO A 164 -9.52 24.46 18.48
C PRO A 164 -9.86 25.94 18.64
N PRO A 165 -10.71 26.52 17.80
CA PRO A 165 -11.10 27.92 17.93
C PRO A 165 -11.65 28.15 19.33
N LYS A 166 -11.16 29.19 19.99
CA LYS A 166 -11.70 29.61 21.31
C LYS A 166 -13.21 29.79 21.15
N ALA A 167 -13.98 29.14 22.00
CA ALA A 167 -15.43 29.28 22.01
C ALA A 167 -15.79 30.78 22.09
N PRO A 168 -16.73 31.28 21.26
CA PRO A 168 -17.11 32.67 21.27
C PRO A 168 -17.72 33.00 22.66
N SER A 169 -17.12 33.94 23.37
CA SER A 169 -17.66 34.42 24.63
C SER A 169 -18.69 35.51 24.32
N TRP A 170 -19.95 35.21 24.54
CA TRP A 170 -21.03 36.19 24.48
C TRP A 170 -20.99 37.06 25.73
N ARG A 171 -20.72 38.35 25.58
CA ARG A 171 -21.03 39.35 26.67
C ARG A 171 -22.46 39.82 26.49
N ARG A 172 -23.28 39.62 27.52
CA ARG A 172 -24.55 40.35 27.61
C ARG A 172 -24.23 41.84 27.75
N LEU A 173 -24.70 42.65 26.82
CA LEU A 173 -24.77 44.09 27.01
C LEU A 173 -25.86 44.34 28.03
N ALA A 174 -25.51 44.93 29.18
CA ALA A 174 -26.50 45.43 30.15
C ALA A 174 -27.25 46.61 29.52
N GLN A 175 -28.56 46.61 29.61
CA GLN A 175 -29.40 47.74 29.25
C GLN A 175 -29.21 48.85 30.26
#